data_a670f2d3a6c2ea854d0e09aca1298af3
#
_entry.id   a670f2d3a6c2ea854d0e09aca1298af3
#
_cell.length_a   1.000
_cell.length_b   1.000
_cell.length_c   1.000
_cell.angle_alpha   90.00
_cell.angle_beta   90.00
_cell.angle_gamma   90.00
#
_symmetry.space_group_name_H-M   'P 1'
#
loop_
_entity.id
_entity.type
_entity.pdbx_description
1 polymer ?
#
loop_
_entity_poly.entity_id
_entity_poly.type
_entity_poly.pdbx_seq_one_letter_code
_entity_poly.pdbx_strand_id
1 'polypeptide(L)'
;MSGKIIVPLEDRGFLIAYEGVLPHKLPAPEASDLLFKESGVRSQESEFSRQTNHQARELIELPNQPVFQLGAYTHPEPWRELEDGQVCQSLTEWQFSAASCRALRGCVWKEPHSLEEIKNWLLQTPEDPLCNVAQQVGAAVIHPDQPLKFQRLDIPKPWGFEGWYTGVEKRGVVRVGAATGSTELPHALSLFPSELHGSHPEQLVLLKTLNPVPQEVLGDLYLELHEEKWEVYVVTEIDRVAWPDGEGIVKAGAHPEKLRQFQETHGAEWKAAFRQEFRETIRRYEKVRREIDKQLDETKQQWGLDPNAPLQPEQLQQLLETVPETQAQVERNLRLEVEGFIGDCRVRVGDIVVFPTFNLHSLRHGIRVVEFQTPHYERRIAFFGQKVLTQAHWDTDRTLEVMDLVPYQPPALQLVRVEAGVRVEQFVDFPDFRAFRVTLAAGQSCAWETGAEYHLWIAVNGTVSFGWAEGATELSAEESLMMPVARGTYEVSNPGSEPLILLLAQPHSTANG
;
A
#
# COMPACT_ATOMS: atom_id res chain seq x y z
N MET A 1 36.18 1.92 -6.58
CA MET A 1 35.87 2.12 -5.16
C MET A 1 35.61 3.61 -4.99
N SER A 2 34.44 4.00 -4.50
CA SER A 2 34.14 5.39 -4.18
C SER A 2 35.09 5.88 -3.09
N GLY A 3 35.63 7.09 -3.24
CA GLY A 3 36.41 7.75 -2.18
C GLY A 3 35.57 7.86 -0.92
N LYS A 4 36.21 7.77 0.24
CA LYS A 4 35.57 7.85 1.54
C LYS A 4 36.22 8.97 2.33
N ILE A 5 35.42 9.90 2.83
CA ILE A 5 35.86 11.05 3.60
C ILE A 5 35.31 10.93 5.01
N ILE A 6 36.17 11.07 6.03
CA ILE A 6 35.77 11.12 7.43
C ILE A 6 35.94 12.55 7.91
N VAL A 7 34.87 13.14 8.40
CA VAL A 7 34.81 14.52 8.89
C VAL A 7 34.45 14.50 10.37
N PRO A 8 35.31 15.02 11.26
CA PRO A 8 34.94 15.19 12.65
C PRO A 8 33.88 16.31 12.79
N LEU A 9 32.92 16.09 13.69
CA LEU A 9 31.85 17.02 14.02
C LEU A 9 32.09 17.64 15.42
N GLU A 10 33.29 18.16 15.64
CA GLU A 10 33.73 18.70 16.94
C GLU A 10 33.60 17.63 18.04
N ASP A 11 32.81 17.88 19.08
CA ASP A 11 32.51 16.95 20.18
C ASP A 11 31.25 16.10 19.94
N ARG A 12 30.67 16.16 18.73
CA ARG A 12 29.36 15.53 18.35
C ARG A 12 29.50 14.27 17.53
N GLY A 13 30.68 13.70 17.44
CA GLY A 13 30.91 12.48 16.67
C GLY A 13 31.53 12.71 15.30
N PHE A 14 31.19 11.87 14.32
CA PHE A 14 31.85 11.83 13.03
C PHE A 14 30.84 11.70 11.89
N LEU A 15 31.17 12.32 10.75
CA LEU A 15 30.47 12.13 9.49
C LEU A 15 31.36 11.33 8.53
N ILE A 16 30.87 10.15 8.11
CA ILE A 16 31.48 9.34 7.08
C ILE A 16 30.73 9.65 5.78
N ALA A 17 31.38 10.30 4.83
CA ALA A 17 30.80 10.61 3.54
C ALA A 17 31.44 9.74 2.42
N TYR A 18 30.64 9.32 1.47
CA TYR A 18 31.07 8.57 0.32
C TYR A 18 30.96 9.45 -0.94
N GLU A 19 32.04 9.48 -1.73
CA GLU A 19 32.10 10.27 -2.96
C GLU A 19 31.38 9.59 -4.12
N GLY A 20 30.64 10.37 -4.89
CA GLY A 20 29.93 9.91 -6.07
C GLY A 20 28.58 9.23 -5.78
N VAL A 21 27.93 8.78 -6.83
CA VAL A 21 26.67 8.03 -6.76
C VAL A 21 26.96 6.54 -6.83
N LEU A 22 26.48 5.79 -5.86
CA LEU A 22 26.64 4.35 -5.79
C LEU A 22 25.50 3.64 -6.53
N PRO A 23 25.71 2.45 -7.10
CA PRO A 23 24.65 1.69 -7.76
C PRO A 23 23.58 1.19 -6.78
N HIS A 24 23.94 1.07 -5.50
CA HIS A 24 23.04 0.60 -4.43
C HIS A 24 23.28 1.40 -3.15
N LYS A 25 22.31 1.34 -2.24
CA LYS A 25 22.44 1.93 -0.91
C LYS A 25 23.69 1.37 -0.21
N LEU A 26 24.32 2.23 0.59
CA LEU A 26 25.47 1.87 1.41
C LEU A 26 25.12 0.74 2.41
N PRO A 27 25.97 -0.28 2.53
CA PRO A 27 25.88 -1.25 3.62
C PRO A 27 26.10 -0.55 4.97
N ALA A 28 25.72 -1.23 6.05
CA ALA A 28 26.08 -0.79 7.40
C ALA A 28 27.61 -0.56 7.50
N PRO A 29 28.05 0.54 8.14
CA PRO A 29 29.49 0.78 8.33
C PRO A 29 30.08 -0.30 9.25
N GLU A 30 31.22 -0.82 8.88
CA GLU A 30 31.98 -1.73 9.74
C GLU A 30 32.94 -0.96 10.63
N ALA A 31 33.30 -1.52 11.78
CA ALA A 31 34.33 -0.93 12.66
C ALA A 31 35.66 -0.74 11.89
N SER A 32 35.96 -1.62 10.95
CA SER A 32 37.09 -1.50 10.02
C SER A 32 37.01 -0.29 9.10
N ASP A 33 35.82 0.25 8.88
CA ASP A 33 35.61 1.45 8.08
C ASP A 33 36.12 2.71 8.76
N LEU A 34 36.20 2.69 10.07
CA LEU A 34 36.77 3.76 10.88
C LEU A 34 38.28 3.63 11.04
N LEU A 35 38.85 2.46 10.64
CA LEU A 35 40.29 2.20 10.63
C LEU A 35 40.85 2.41 9.22
N PHE A 36 41.66 3.43 9.01
CA PHE A 36 42.48 3.53 7.81
C PHE A 36 43.48 2.38 7.80
N LYS A 37 43.26 1.38 6.94
CA LYS A 37 44.36 0.47 6.55
C LYS A 37 45.34 1.28 5.71
N GLU A 38 46.57 1.41 6.17
CA GLU A 38 47.69 1.86 5.35
C GLU A 38 47.85 0.90 4.14
N SER A 39 47.17 1.20 3.03
CA SER A 39 47.53 0.62 1.75
C SER A 39 48.72 1.41 1.25
N GLY A 40 49.88 0.77 1.21
CA GLY A 40 51.20 1.32 0.92
C GLY A 40 51.33 2.10 -0.39
N VAL A 41 50.93 3.35 -0.36
CA VAL A 41 51.33 4.38 -1.32
C VAL A 41 51.99 5.50 -0.51
N ARG A 42 53.33 5.51 -0.56
CA ARG A 42 54.10 6.66 -0.11
C ARG A 42 53.81 7.85 -1.03
N SER A 43 52.95 8.76 -0.65
CA SER A 43 52.87 10.10 -1.16
C SER A 43 52.43 11.05 -0.03
N GLN A 44 53.27 12.03 0.21
CA GLN A 44 53.17 13.21 1.10
C GLN A 44 51.89 13.22 1.95
N GLU A 45 51.94 12.64 3.14
CA GLU A 45 50.92 12.79 4.17
C GLU A 45 50.80 14.28 4.52
N SER A 46 49.64 14.89 4.23
CA SER A 46 49.29 16.19 4.73
C SER A 46 49.08 16.09 6.26
N GLU A 47 49.33 17.17 6.98
CA GLU A 47 49.09 17.29 8.42
C GLU A 47 47.65 16.88 8.79
N PHE A 48 46.71 17.14 7.91
CA PHE A 48 45.30 16.77 7.97
C PHE A 48 45.10 15.23 8.01
N SER A 49 45.82 14.47 7.20
CA SER A 49 45.74 12.99 7.15
C SER A 49 46.23 12.33 8.45
N ARG A 50 47.24 12.92 9.11
CA ARG A 50 47.74 12.43 10.41
C ARG A 50 46.76 12.69 11.55
N GLN A 51 46.09 13.84 11.55
CA GLN A 51 45.10 14.22 12.54
C GLN A 51 43.86 13.34 12.45
N THR A 52 43.40 13.04 11.20
CA THR A 52 42.26 12.16 10.94
C THR A 52 42.53 10.71 11.35
N ASN A 53 43.75 10.21 11.12
CA ASN A 53 44.16 8.86 11.55
C ASN A 53 44.25 8.74 13.07
N HIS A 54 44.69 9.77 13.77
CA HIS A 54 44.73 9.77 15.24
C HIS A 54 43.31 9.79 15.83
N GLN A 55 42.44 10.62 15.29
CA GLN A 55 41.03 10.73 15.67
C GLN A 55 40.23 9.44 15.35
N ALA A 56 40.51 8.79 14.23
CA ALA A 56 39.90 7.50 13.89
C ALA A 56 40.30 6.36 14.86
N ARG A 57 41.52 6.44 15.43
CA ARG A 57 41.95 5.50 16.48
C ARG A 57 41.28 5.82 17.85
N GLU A 58 41.08 7.11 18.15
CA GLU A 58 40.34 7.52 19.36
C GLU A 58 38.86 7.13 19.31
N LEU A 59 38.25 7.03 18.11
CA LEU A 59 36.88 6.57 17.91
C LEU A 59 36.61 5.13 18.42
N ILE A 60 37.60 4.25 18.34
CA ILE A 60 37.52 2.87 18.84
C ILE A 60 37.56 2.83 20.37
N GLU A 61 38.15 3.84 20.98
CA GLU A 61 38.28 3.97 22.42
C GLU A 61 37.12 4.77 23.06
N LEU A 62 36.23 5.41 22.27
CA LEU A 62 35.06 6.19 22.73
C LEU A 62 33.75 5.46 22.38
N PRO A 63 33.35 4.40 23.12
CA PRO A 63 32.04 3.79 22.93
C PRO A 63 30.98 4.81 23.34
N ASN A 64 30.12 5.23 22.42
CA ASN A 64 28.90 6.03 22.59
C ASN A 64 28.82 7.37 21.81
N GLN A 65 29.78 7.72 20.98
CA GLN A 65 29.58 8.87 20.10
C GLN A 65 28.78 8.49 18.85
N PRO A 66 27.82 9.32 18.41
CA PRO A 66 27.07 9.06 17.18
C PRO A 66 27.99 9.16 15.95
N VAL A 67 27.80 8.24 15.02
CA VAL A 67 28.45 8.27 13.70
C VAL A 67 27.38 8.45 12.64
N PHE A 68 27.50 9.51 11.84
CA PHE A 68 26.61 9.78 10.72
C PHE A 68 27.23 9.23 9.44
N GLN A 69 26.45 8.47 8.68
CA GLN A 69 26.85 7.95 7.37
C GLN A 69 26.05 8.65 6.26
N LEU A 70 26.74 9.39 5.41
CA LEU A 70 26.17 10.10 4.26
C LEU A 70 26.56 9.41 2.97
N GLY A 71 25.59 9.16 2.09
CA GLY A 71 25.87 8.67 0.74
C GLY A 71 24.72 8.91 -0.23
N ALA A 72 25.08 9.05 -1.50
CA ALA A 72 24.11 9.08 -2.60
C ALA A 72 24.12 7.72 -3.32
N TYR A 73 22.93 7.24 -3.69
CA TYR A 73 22.74 5.96 -4.38
C TYR A 73 21.60 6.04 -5.38
N THR A 74 21.57 5.13 -6.35
CA THR A 74 20.47 5.02 -7.29
C THR A 74 19.42 4.07 -6.73
N HIS A 75 18.18 4.55 -6.60
CA HIS A 75 17.02 3.75 -6.19
C HIS A 75 16.20 3.37 -7.43
N PRO A 76 15.92 2.08 -7.68
CA PRO A 76 15.05 1.65 -8.76
C PRO A 76 13.63 2.20 -8.58
N GLU A 77 13.06 2.79 -9.63
CA GLU A 77 11.69 3.29 -9.61
C GLU A 77 10.90 2.79 -10.85
N PRO A 78 10.64 1.48 -10.94
CA PRO A 78 9.95 0.90 -12.11
C PRO A 78 8.56 1.49 -12.33
N TRP A 79 7.91 1.96 -11.27
CA TRP A 79 6.60 2.61 -11.35
C TRP A 79 6.64 4.00 -12.02
N ARG A 80 7.81 4.62 -12.15
CA ARG A 80 8.01 5.90 -12.88
C ARG A 80 8.57 5.71 -14.28
N GLU A 81 8.79 4.47 -14.71
CA GLU A 81 9.40 4.15 -16.00
C GLU A 81 10.80 4.81 -16.18
N LEU A 82 11.52 4.99 -15.07
CA LEU A 82 12.88 5.53 -15.07
C LEU A 82 13.87 4.36 -15.21
N GLU A 83 14.43 4.19 -16.40
CA GLU A 83 15.40 3.11 -16.68
C GLU A 83 16.66 3.21 -15.78
N ASP A 84 17.12 4.42 -15.51
CA ASP A 84 18.31 4.68 -14.68
C ASP A 84 17.99 4.80 -13.18
N GLY A 85 16.70 4.70 -12.78
CA GLY A 85 16.26 4.92 -11.41
C GLY A 85 16.36 6.38 -10.94
N GLN A 86 16.13 6.62 -9.66
CA GLN A 86 16.19 7.94 -9.02
C GLN A 86 17.43 8.05 -8.14
N VAL A 87 18.22 9.10 -8.33
CA VAL A 87 19.32 9.39 -7.39
C VAL A 87 18.73 9.90 -6.07
N CYS A 88 19.07 9.20 -4.99
CA CYS A 88 18.69 9.55 -3.63
C CYS A 88 19.95 9.77 -2.78
N GLN A 89 19.85 10.65 -1.80
CA GLN A 89 20.88 10.81 -0.79
C GLN A 89 20.29 10.43 0.58
N SER A 90 21.06 9.72 1.39
CA SER A 90 20.63 9.31 2.73
C SER A 90 21.66 9.69 3.79
N LEU A 91 21.14 10.02 4.97
CA LEU A 91 21.92 10.20 6.17
C LEU A 91 21.40 9.24 7.24
N THR A 92 22.29 8.40 7.77
CA THR A 92 21.95 7.40 8.79
C THR A 92 22.83 7.62 10.02
N GLU A 93 22.21 7.66 11.19
CA GLU A 93 22.89 7.73 12.48
C GLU A 93 23.13 6.33 13.02
N TRP A 94 24.37 6.05 13.41
CA TRP A 94 24.82 4.77 13.92
C TRP A 94 25.41 4.91 15.33
N GLN A 95 25.19 3.90 16.13
CA GLN A 95 25.87 3.72 17.41
C GLN A 95 26.83 2.54 17.32
N PHE A 96 28.07 2.79 17.67
CA PHE A 96 29.11 1.77 17.74
C PHE A 96 29.37 1.38 19.18
N SER A 97 29.55 0.10 19.39
CA SER A 97 30.07 -0.46 20.63
C SER A 97 31.25 -1.39 20.32
N ALA A 98 31.98 -1.83 21.31
CA ALA A 98 33.12 -2.76 21.13
C ALA A 98 32.72 -4.09 20.43
N ALA A 99 31.44 -4.45 20.46
CA ALA A 99 30.94 -5.72 19.94
C ALA A 99 29.91 -5.59 18.80
N SER A 100 29.35 -4.39 18.53
CA SER A 100 28.24 -4.21 17.59
C SER A 100 28.19 -2.81 16.98
N CYS A 101 27.63 -2.75 15.78
CA CYS A 101 27.21 -1.52 15.12
C CYS A 101 25.69 -1.59 14.95
N ARG A 102 24.95 -0.60 15.44
CA ARG A 102 23.50 -0.55 15.39
C ARG A 102 23.06 0.75 14.73
N ALA A 103 22.16 0.66 13.74
CA ALA A 103 21.46 1.82 13.23
C ALA A 103 20.49 2.35 14.29
N LEU A 104 20.48 3.65 14.50
CA LEU A 104 19.53 4.31 15.40
C LEU A 104 18.35 4.86 14.62
N ARG A 105 18.63 5.60 13.55
CA ARG A 105 17.64 6.24 12.69
C ARG A 105 18.30 6.81 11.43
N GLY A 106 17.47 7.22 10.45
CA GLY A 106 17.98 7.83 9.22
C GLY A 106 16.92 8.62 8.48
N CYS A 107 17.35 9.36 7.48
CA CYS A 107 16.47 10.04 6.53
C CYS A 107 17.00 9.88 5.10
N VAL A 108 16.11 9.99 4.10
CA VAL A 108 16.44 9.90 2.68
C VAL A 108 15.64 10.90 1.88
N TRP A 109 16.27 11.50 0.88
CA TRP A 109 15.69 12.53 0.01
C TRP A 109 16.24 12.44 -1.41
N LYS A 110 15.60 13.14 -2.38
CA LYS A 110 15.88 13.00 -3.80
C LYS A 110 16.89 14.00 -4.37
N GLU A 111 17.01 15.18 -3.82
CA GLU A 111 17.87 16.25 -4.35
C GLU A 111 19.17 16.31 -3.56
N PRO A 112 20.27 15.69 -4.02
CA PRO A 112 21.50 15.62 -3.26
C PRO A 112 22.07 17.00 -2.93
N HIS A 113 22.49 17.18 -1.68
CA HIS A 113 23.18 18.36 -1.16
C HIS A 113 24.68 18.12 -0.99
N SER A 114 25.44 19.18 -0.94
CA SER A 114 26.88 19.11 -0.74
C SER A 114 27.24 18.66 0.68
N LEU A 115 28.43 18.05 0.80
CA LEU A 115 28.95 17.62 2.11
C LEU A 115 29.03 18.78 3.11
N GLU A 116 29.38 19.99 2.64
CA GLU A 116 29.50 21.17 3.51
C GLU A 116 28.15 21.66 4.03
N GLU A 117 27.09 21.63 3.20
CA GLU A 117 25.73 21.93 3.65
C GLU A 117 25.27 20.96 4.73
N ILE A 118 25.41 19.64 4.49
CA ILE A 118 25.01 18.62 5.45
C ILE A 118 25.78 18.76 6.76
N LYS A 119 27.12 18.98 6.69
CA LYS A 119 27.94 19.24 7.86
C LYS A 119 27.45 20.45 8.66
N ASN A 120 27.17 21.55 7.98
CA ASN A 120 26.68 22.77 8.62
C ASN A 120 25.34 22.52 9.33
N TRP A 121 24.41 21.79 8.71
CA TRP A 121 23.13 21.44 9.33
C TRP A 121 23.30 20.54 10.54
N LEU A 122 24.20 19.53 10.50
CA LEU A 122 24.52 18.70 11.65
C LEU A 122 25.08 19.49 12.84
N LEU A 123 25.82 20.56 12.56
CA LEU A 123 26.42 21.42 13.59
C LEU A 123 25.47 22.50 14.14
N GLN A 124 24.40 22.87 13.44
CA GLN A 124 23.49 23.95 13.85
C GLN A 124 22.63 23.58 15.06
N THR A 125 22.17 22.33 15.18
CA THR A 125 21.26 21.89 16.24
C THR A 125 21.91 20.75 17.05
N PRO A 126 22.58 21.08 18.18
CA PRO A 126 23.31 20.11 18.96
C PRO A 126 22.46 19.00 19.56
N GLU A 127 21.21 19.31 19.88
CA GLU A 127 20.28 18.42 20.59
C GLU A 127 19.79 17.27 19.72
N ASP A 128 19.55 17.54 18.45
CA ASP A 128 19.10 16.55 17.46
C ASP A 128 19.61 16.88 16.05
N PRO A 129 20.87 16.55 15.74
CA PRO A 129 21.48 16.88 14.46
C PRO A 129 20.78 16.27 13.25
N LEU A 130 20.33 15.00 13.34
CA LEU A 130 19.67 14.31 12.24
C LEU A 130 18.29 14.89 11.94
N CYS A 131 17.51 15.21 12.97
CA CYS A 131 16.21 15.88 12.77
C CYS A 131 16.35 17.23 12.07
N ASN A 132 17.41 18.00 12.37
CA ASN A 132 17.69 19.25 11.68
C ASN A 132 17.92 19.01 10.18
N VAL A 133 18.78 18.05 9.82
CA VAL A 133 19.00 17.71 8.40
C VAL A 133 17.69 17.27 7.74
N ALA A 134 16.93 16.39 8.37
CA ALA A 134 15.67 15.91 7.85
C ALA A 134 14.66 17.06 7.58
N GLN A 135 14.59 18.06 8.48
CA GLN A 135 13.76 19.25 8.29
C GLN A 135 14.22 20.10 7.12
N GLN A 136 15.53 20.31 6.95
CA GLN A 136 16.08 21.11 5.86
C GLN A 136 15.76 20.49 4.49
N VAL A 137 15.77 19.16 4.40
CA VAL A 137 15.47 18.43 3.14
C VAL A 137 14.00 17.98 3.03
N GLY A 138 13.16 18.31 4.00
CA GLY A 138 11.74 17.95 4.01
C GLY A 138 11.46 16.45 4.12
N ALA A 139 12.41 15.66 4.62
CA ALA A 139 12.31 14.20 4.75
C ALA A 139 11.78 13.77 6.12
N ALA A 140 11.21 12.56 6.19
CA ALA A 140 10.89 11.91 7.45
C ALA A 140 12.14 11.30 8.11
N VAL A 141 12.21 11.35 9.42
CA VAL A 141 13.15 10.54 10.20
C VAL A 141 12.54 9.16 10.40
N ILE A 142 13.25 8.14 9.94
CA ILE A 142 12.85 6.73 9.99
C ILE A 142 13.68 6.03 11.08
N HIS A 143 13.01 5.35 11.98
CA HIS A 143 13.61 4.48 12.98
C HIS A 143 13.42 3.02 12.57
N PRO A 144 14.43 2.17 12.67
CA PRO A 144 14.35 0.77 12.26
C PRO A 144 13.35 -0.05 13.09
N ASP A 145 13.06 0.39 14.31
CA ASP A 145 12.23 -0.33 15.29
C ASP A 145 10.96 0.43 15.74
N GLN A 146 10.61 1.53 15.06
CA GLN A 146 9.39 2.30 15.36
C GLN A 146 8.37 2.21 14.23
N PRO A 147 7.07 2.37 14.54
CA PRO A 147 6.02 2.29 13.53
C PRO A 147 6.17 3.36 12.44
N LEU A 148 5.90 2.96 11.21
CA LEU A 148 5.77 3.89 10.07
C LEU A 148 4.29 4.22 9.88
N LYS A 149 3.88 5.45 10.18
CA LYS A 149 2.55 5.97 9.85
C LYS A 149 2.46 6.33 8.37
N PHE A 150 1.40 5.85 7.71
CA PHE A 150 1.15 6.17 6.31
C PHE A 150 0.31 7.44 6.16
N GLN A 151 0.64 8.23 5.14
CA GLN A 151 -0.18 9.32 4.68
C GLN A 151 -1.11 8.79 3.58
N ARG A 152 -2.43 8.76 3.83
CA ARG A 152 -3.40 8.31 2.84
C ARG A 152 -3.31 9.16 1.58
N LEU A 153 -3.23 8.52 0.43
CA LEU A 153 -3.26 9.13 -0.89
C LEU A 153 -4.57 8.79 -1.59
N ASP A 154 -5.41 9.78 -1.86
CA ASP A 154 -6.67 9.58 -2.56
C ASP A 154 -6.47 9.62 -4.07
N ILE A 155 -6.82 8.52 -4.75
CA ILE A 155 -6.74 8.36 -6.21
C ILE A 155 -8.16 8.41 -6.79
N PRO A 156 -8.52 9.45 -7.56
CA PRO A 156 -9.81 9.55 -8.22
C PRO A 156 -10.07 8.40 -9.19
N LYS A 157 -11.30 7.90 -9.20
CA LYS A 157 -11.79 6.85 -10.09
C LYS A 157 -13.10 7.27 -10.74
N PRO A 158 -13.51 6.67 -11.88
CA PRO A 158 -14.81 6.95 -12.47
C PRO A 158 -15.99 6.69 -11.54
N TRP A 159 -15.82 5.76 -10.59
CA TRP A 159 -16.84 5.29 -9.65
C TRP A 159 -16.73 5.91 -8.24
N GLY A 160 -15.76 6.81 -7.99
CA GLY A 160 -15.51 7.41 -6.68
C GLY A 160 -14.02 7.67 -6.46
N PHE A 161 -13.43 7.07 -5.44
CA PHE A 161 -11.99 7.15 -5.21
C PHE A 161 -11.45 5.95 -4.42
N GLU A 162 -10.16 5.69 -4.57
CA GLU A 162 -9.40 4.78 -3.71
C GLU A 162 -8.54 5.59 -2.75
N GLY A 163 -8.58 5.28 -1.46
CA GLY A 163 -7.64 5.80 -0.47
C GLY A 163 -6.51 4.80 -0.27
N TRP A 164 -5.29 5.13 -0.71
CA TRP A 164 -4.13 4.23 -0.63
C TRP A 164 -3.30 4.48 0.62
N TYR A 165 -2.87 3.40 1.28
CA TYR A 165 -1.97 3.42 2.44
C TYR A 165 -0.59 2.81 2.14
N THR A 166 -0.51 1.85 1.22
CA THR A 166 0.75 1.17 0.84
C THR A 166 0.98 1.14 -0.67
N GLY A 167 0.17 1.86 -1.44
CA GLY A 167 0.23 1.85 -2.90
C GLY A 167 1.49 2.51 -3.45
N VAL A 168 2.10 1.83 -4.44
CA VAL A 168 3.29 2.31 -5.15
C VAL A 168 3.11 1.98 -6.63
N GLU A 169 2.69 2.96 -7.42
CA GLU A 169 2.57 2.82 -8.87
C GLU A 169 2.62 4.19 -9.57
N LYS A 170 2.57 4.19 -10.90
CA LYS A 170 2.63 5.40 -11.74
C LYS A 170 1.60 6.48 -11.37
N ARG A 171 0.41 6.09 -10.90
CA ARG A 171 -0.66 7.02 -10.50
C ARG A 171 -0.42 7.70 -9.16
N GLY A 172 0.45 7.16 -8.33
CA GLY A 172 0.79 7.73 -7.04
C GLY A 172 1.67 6.83 -6.18
N VAL A 173 2.43 7.46 -5.30
CA VAL A 173 3.31 6.79 -4.34
C VAL A 173 2.96 7.30 -2.95
N VAL A 174 2.55 6.38 -2.08
CA VAL A 174 2.26 6.69 -0.68
C VAL A 174 3.51 7.18 0.04
N ARG A 175 3.33 8.07 0.99
CA ARG A 175 4.40 8.65 1.82
C ARG A 175 4.23 8.22 3.28
N VAL A 176 5.34 8.23 4.00
CA VAL A 176 5.40 8.03 5.45
C VAL A 176 5.95 9.26 6.14
N GLY A 177 5.64 9.43 7.42
CA GLY A 177 6.09 10.56 8.23
C GLY A 177 4.96 11.48 8.66
N ALA A 178 5.33 12.68 9.14
CA ALA A 178 4.42 13.70 9.66
C ALA A 178 4.40 14.95 8.78
N ALA A 179 3.60 15.95 9.17
CA ALA A 179 3.52 17.23 8.46
C ALA A 179 4.86 17.99 8.41
N THR A 180 5.78 17.72 9.33
CA THR A 180 7.12 18.33 9.41
C THR A 180 8.15 17.76 8.44
N GLY A 181 7.85 16.60 7.88
CA GLY A 181 8.69 15.93 6.87
C GLY A 181 8.11 14.58 6.49
N SER A 182 8.13 14.27 5.20
CA SER A 182 7.62 13.00 4.69
C SER A 182 8.51 12.42 3.61
N THR A 183 8.55 11.10 3.52
CA THR A 183 9.37 10.35 2.56
C THR A 183 8.49 9.37 1.81
N GLU A 184 8.73 9.17 0.52
CA GLU A 184 8.05 8.13 -0.25
C GLU A 184 8.34 6.75 0.34
N LEU A 185 7.31 5.94 0.44
CA LEU A 185 7.37 4.63 1.11
C LEU A 185 8.53 3.74 0.62
N PRO A 186 8.79 3.58 -0.69
CA PRO A 186 9.90 2.75 -1.14
C PRO A 186 11.27 3.23 -0.68
N HIS A 187 11.47 4.56 -0.66
CA HIS A 187 12.72 5.13 -0.17
C HIS A 187 12.87 4.96 1.34
N ALA A 188 11.79 5.13 2.10
CA ALA A 188 11.81 4.88 3.55
C ALA A 188 12.17 3.41 3.86
N LEU A 189 11.53 2.46 3.17
CA LEU A 189 11.80 1.03 3.35
C LEU A 189 13.24 0.66 2.99
N SER A 190 13.84 1.32 2.00
CA SER A 190 15.22 1.07 1.60
C SER A 190 16.27 1.47 2.64
N LEU A 191 15.92 2.28 3.66
CA LEU A 191 16.86 2.68 4.71
C LEU A 191 17.29 1.53 5.61
N PHE A 192 16.35 0.69 6.02
CA PHE A 192 16.57 -0.41 6.96
C PHE A 192 15.77 -1.64 6.53
N PRO A 193 16.08 -2.25 5.36
CA PRO A 193 15.24 -3.33 4.82
C PRO A 193 15.05 -4.49 5.79
N SER A 194 16.13 -4.97 6.40
CA SER A 194 16.11 -6.11 7.33
C SER A 194 15.26 -5.85 8.57
N GLU A 195 15.31 -4.63 9.09
CA GLU A 195 14.62 -4.22 10.31
C GLU A 195 13.16 -3.85 10.05
N LEU A 196 12.88 -3.24 8.88
CA LEU A 196 11.53 -2.77 8.55
C LEU A 196 10.65 -3.89 8.02
N HIS A 197 11.08 -4.57 6.95
CA HIS A 197 10.26 -5.58 6.29
C HIS A 197 10.90 -6.98 6.23
N GLY A 198 12.12 -7.15 6.75
CA GLY A 198 12.80 -8.44 6.83
C GLY A 198 13.17 -9.01 5.46
N SER A 199 12.90 -10.29 5.27
CA SER A 199 13.12 -10.99 3.99
C SER A 199 11.95 -10.85 3.00
N HIS A 200 10.90 -10.09 3.36
CA HIS A 200 9.76 -9.88 2.49
C HIS A 200 10.10 -8.94 1.34
N PRO A 201 9.33 -8.99 0.22
CA PRO A 201 9.48 -8.03 -0.85
C PRO A 201 9.36 -6.59 -0.37
N GLU A 202 10.08 -5.66 -1.00
CA GLU A 202 10.00 -4.22 -0.71
C GLU A 202 8.60 -3.63 -0.92
N GLN A 203 7.76 -4.31 -1.71
CA GLN A 203 6.35 -3.96 -1.83
C GLN A 203 5.54 -4.63 -0.72
N LEU A 204 4.97 -3.80 0.15
CA LEU A 204 4.09 -4.27 1.23
C LEU A 204 2.77 -4.80 0.67
N VAL A 205 2.10 -5.66 1.43
CA VAL A 205 0.69 -6.00 1.18
C VAL A 205 -0.07 -4.71 0.88
N LEU A 206 -0.80 -4.66 -0.24
CA LEU A 206 -1.54 -3.46 -0.59
C LEU A 206 -2.72 -3.29 0.36
N LEU A 207 -2.78 -2.12 0.95
CA LEU A 207 -3.87 -1.67 1.83
C LEU A 207 -4.51 -0.44 1.21
N LYS A 208 -5.81 -0.53 0.96
CA LYS A 208 -6.62 0.55 0.40
C LYS A 208 -7.97 0.65 1.09
N THR A 209 -8.62 1.79 0.94
CA THR A 209 -10.08 1.91 1.06
C THR A 209 -10.67 2.14 -0.32
N LEU A 210 -11.79 1.48 -0.62
CA LEU A 210 -12.59 1.74 -1.81
C LEU A 210 -13.82 2.52 -1.39
N ASN A 211 -14.06 3.67 -2.04
CA ASN A 211 -15.11 4.61 -1.68
C ASN A 211 -16.00 4.90 -2.90
N PRO A 212 -16.90 3.97 -3.27
CA PRO A 212 -17.84 4.16 -4.35
C PRO A 212 -18.88 5.23 -4.01
N VAL A 213 -19.22 6.08 -4.98
CA VAL A 213 -20.35 7.01 -4.82
C VAL A 213 -21.67 6.23 -4.69
N PRO A 214 -22.70 6.80 -4.02
CA PRO A 214 -23.94 6.06 -3.73
C PRO A 214 -24.87 5.88 -4.94
N GLN A 215 -24.62 6.56 -6.06
CA GLN A 215 -25.47 6.46 -7.24
C GLN A 215 -25.21 5.14 -7.99
N GLU A 216 -26.30 4.41 -8.25
CA GLU A 216 -26.27 3.19 -9.07
C GLU A 216 -25.59 3.43 -10.42
N VAL A 217 -24.87 2.48 -10.93
CA VAL A 217 -24.01 2.53 -12.12
C VAL A 217 -22.80 3.43 -11.95
N LEU A 218 -22.96 4.64 -11.41
CA LEU A 218 -21.83 5.57 -11.21
C LEU A 218 -20.85 5.07 -10.15
N GLY A 219 -21.38 4.53 -9.05
CA GLY A 219 -20.57 3.95 -7.98
C GLY A 219 -20.23 2.48 -8.17
N ASP A 220 -20.75 1.82 -9.22
CA ASP A 220 -20.42 0.42 -9.47
C ASP A 220 -18.99 0.28 -10.02
N LEU A 221 -18.20 -0.62 -9.44
CA LEU A 221 -16.85 -0.90 -9.91
C LEU A 221 -16.87 -1.81 -11.13
N TYR A 222 -15.70 -2.01 -11.73
CA TYR A 222 -15.51 -2.96 -12.82
C TYR A 222 -15.98 -4.37 -12.42
N LEU A 223 -16.56 -5.09 -13.36
CA LEU A 223 -16.66 -6.54 -13.25
C LEU A 223 -15.33 -7.12 -13.71
N GLU A 224 -14.51 -7.52 -12.77
CA GLU A 224 -13.13 -7.91 -13.00
C GLU A 224 -12.75 -9.23 -12.30
N LEU A 225 -11.68 -9.83 -12.74
CA LEU A 225 -10.99 -10.93 -12.04
C LEU A 225 -9.48 -10.74 -12.11
N HIS A 226 -8.79 -11.51 -11.28
CA HIS A 226 -7.34 -11.56 -11.18
C HIS A 226 -6.83 -12.96 -11.41
N GLU A 227 -5.75 -13.09 -12.21
CA GLU A 227 -5.09 -14.38 -12.47
C GLU A 227 -3.98 -14.66 -11.42
N GLU A 228 -3.39 -13.60 -10.86
CA GLU A 228 -2.19 -13.69 -9.99
C GLU A 228 -2.34 -12.98 -8.64
N LYS A 229 -3.47 -12.32 -8.40
CA LYS A 229 -3.70 -11.47 -7.25
C LYS A 229 -4.86 -11.98 -6.38
N TRP A 230 -4.65 -12.01 -5.07
CA TRP A 230 -5.65 -12.32 -4.06
C TRP A 230 -6.16 -11.04 -3.42
N GLU A 231 -7.45 -10.95 -3.17
CA GLU A 231 -8.09 -9.79 -2.55
C GLU A 231 -9.08 -10.17 -1.47
N VAL A 232 -9.24 -9.28 -0.49
CA VAL A 232 -10.28 -9.39 0.52
C VAL A 232 -10.82 -8.01 0.84
N TYR A 233 -12.15 -7.90 0.91
CA TYR A 233 -12.87 -6.70 1.34
C TYR A 233 -13.43 -6.91 2.75
N VAL A 234 -13.28 -5.88 3.58
CA VAL A 234 -14.01 -5.76 4.84
C VAL A 234 -14.92 -4.55 4.73
N VAL A 235 -16.23 -4.78 4.80
CA VAL A 235 -17.24 -3.70 4.66
C VAL A 235 -17.21 -2.81 5.90
N THR A 236 -16.92 -1.53 5.71
CA THR A 236 -16.82 -0.55 6.80
C THR A 236 -17.99 0.41 6.86
N GLU A 237 -18.66 0.67 5.72
CA GLU A 237 -19.81 1.56 5.64
C GLU A 237 -20.74 1.14 4.51
N ILE A 238 -22.05 1.34 4.69
CA ILE A 238 -23.07 1.18 3.67
C ILE A 238 -23.94 2.44 3.66
N ASP A 239 -23.95 3.12 2.53
CA ASP A 239 -24.76 4.32 2.32
C ASP A 239 -26.25 4.00 2.39
N ARG A 240 -26.97 4.68 3.28
CA ARG A 240 -28.39 4.44 3.52
C ARG A 240 -29.33 5.06 2.48
N VAL A 241 -28.82 5.92 1.61
CA VAL A 241 -29.58 6.43 0.46
C VAL A 241 -29.56 5.39 -0.65
N ALA A 242 -28.41 4.75 -0.90
CA ALA A 242 -28.28 3.66 -1.87
C ALA A 242 -28.94 2.36 -1.36
N TRP A 243 -28.77 2.03 -0.08
CA TRP A 243 -29.18 0.77 0.56
C TRP A 243 -29.95 1.07 1.86
N PRO A 244 -31.27 1.39 1.80
CA PRO A 244 -32.03 1.90 2.95
C PRO A 244 -32.09 0.94 4.15
N ASP A 245 -32.11 -0.36 3.91
CA ASP A 245 -32.12 -1.42 4.93
C ASP A 245 -30.71 -1.73 5.48
N GLY A 246 -29.65 -1.12 4.90
CA GLY A 246 -28.25 -1.32 5.29
C GLY A 246 -27.68 -2.65 4.89
N GLU A 247 -28.27 -3.27 3.89
CA GLU A 247 -27.76 -4.46 3.25
C GLU A 247 -27.41 -4.14 1.79
N GLY A 248 -26.12 -4.15 1.47
CA GLY A 248 -25.61 -3.92 0.12
C GLY A 248 -25.39 -5.22 -0.65
N ILE A 249 -24.97 -5.11 -1.91
CA ILE A 249 -24.67 -6.24 -2.77
C ILE A 249 -23.24 -6.10 -3.30
N VAL A 250 -22.44 -7.16 -3.16
CA VAL A 250 -21.19 -7.36 -3.89
C VAL A 250 -21.45 -8.45 -4.93
N LYS A 251 -21.15 -8.19 -6.20
CA LYS A 251 -21.21 -9.23 -7.23
C LYS A 251 -20.02 -10.16 -7.07
N ALA A 252 -20.24 -11.47 -6.94
CA ALA A 252 -19.15 -12.43 -6.73
C ALA A 252 -19.51 -13.82 -7.24
N GLY A 253 -18.57 -14.43 -8.00
CA GLY A 253 -18.73 -15.77 -8.58
C GLY A 253 -19.85 -15.87 -9.61
N ALA A 254 -20.07 -17.06 -10.15
CA ALA A 254 -21.13 -17.29 -11.11
C ALA A 254 -22.50 -17.47 -10.42
N HIS A 255 -23.58 -16.98 -11.06
CA HIS A 255 -24.92 -17.04 -10.49
C HIS A 255 -25.42 -18.50 -10.36
N PRO A 256 -25.76 -18.97 -9.14
CA PRO A 256 -26.05 -20.37 -8.88
C PRO A 256 -27.23 -20.92 -9.72
N GLU A 257 -28.30 -20.14 -9.88
CA GLU A 257 -29.46 -20.55 -10.67
C GLU A 257 -29.14 -20.64 -12.17
N LYS A 258 -28.36 -19.70 -12.69
CA LYS A 258 -27.86 -19.74 -14.08
C LYS A 258 -27.02 -20.99 -14.30
N LEU A 259 -26.07 -21.29 -13.40
CA LEU A 259 -25.24 -22.50 -13.50
C LEU A 259 -26.10 -23.76 -13.56
N ARG A 260 -27.09 -23.87 -12.66
CA ARG A 260 -28.00 -25.03 -12.64
C ARG A 260 -28.79 -25.15 -13.94
N GLN A 261 -29.35 -24.01 -14.43
CA GLN A 261 -30.10 -23.98 -15.70
C GLN A 261 -29.25 -24.47 -16.88
N PHE A 262 -27.99 -24.03 -16.96
CA PHE A 262 -27.08 -24.46 -18.02
C PHE A 262 -26.71 -25.94 -17.90
N GLN A 263 -26.47 -26.45 -16.68
CA GLN A 263 -26.20 -27.88 -16.43
C GLN A 263 -27.36 -28.75 -16.86
N GLU A 264 -28.60 -28.36 -16.56
CA GLU A 264 -29.81 -29.11 -16.93
C GLU A 264 -30.06 -29.07 -18.44
N THR A 265 -29.79 -27.92 -19.09
CA THR A 265 -30.11 -27.71 -20.52
C THR A 265 -29.02 -28.29 -21.43
N HIS A 266 -27.75 -28.19 -21.08
CA HIS A 266 -26.62 -28.49 -21.96
C HIS A 266 -25.79 -29.70 -21.53
N GLY A 267 -26.13 -30.36 -20.41
CA GLY A 267 -25.44 -31.56 -19.94
C GLY A 267 -23.91 -31.36 -19.87
N ALA A 268 -23.15 -32.22 -20.54
CA ALA A 268 -21.67 -32.13 -20.50
C ALA A 268 -21.09 -30.85 -21.07
N GLU A 269 -21.79 -30.18 -21.99
CA GLU A 269 -21.30 -28.96 -22.67
C GLU A 269 -21.65 -27.64 -21.93
N TRP A 270 -22.25 -27.74 -20.75
CA TRP A 270 -22.78 -26.57 -20.04
C TRP A 270 -21.77 -25.44 -19.80
N LYS A 271 -20.50 -25.80 -19.52
CA LYS A 271 -19.45 -24.78 -19.27
C LYS A 271 -19.16 -23.95 -20.52
N ALA A 272 -19.05 -24.61 -21.67
CA ALA A 272 -18.83 -23.93 -22.94
C ALA A 272 -20.03 -23.07 -23.32
N ALA A 273 -21.25 -23.59 -23.19
CA ALA A 273 -22.49 -22.88 -23.45
C ALA A 273 -22.65 -21.64 -22.54
N PHE A 274 -22.37 -21.77 -21.23
CA PHE A 274 -22.41 -20.66 -20.28
C PHE A 274 -21.44 -19.54 -20.69
N ARG A 275 -20.18 -19.88 -20.96
CA ARG A 275 -19.15 -18.91 -21.37
C ARG A 275 -19.51 -18.24 -22.70
N GLN A 276 -20.06 -19.00 -23.64
CA GLN A 276 -20.46 -18.46 -24.93
C GLN A 276 -21.63 -17.48 -24.78
N GLU A 277 -22.72 -17.84 -24.13
CA GLU A 277 -23.89 -16.98 -23.94
C GLU A 277 -23.53 -15.73 -23.13
N PHE A 278 -22.72 -15.89 -22.09
CA PHE A 278 -22.24 -14.75 -21.30
C PHE A 278 -21.40 -13.78 -22.16
N ARG A 279 -20.49 -14.31 -22.98
CA ARG A 279 -19.69 -13.51 -23.92
C ARG A 279 -20.57 -12.75 -24.92
N GLU A 280 -21.54 -13.42 -25.52
CA GLU A 280 -22.46 -12.80 -26.48
C GLU A 280 -23.30 -11.70 -25.82
N THR A 281 -23.73 -11.91 -24.57
CA THR A 281 -24.47 -10.91 -23.80
C THR A 281 -23.61 -9.69 -23.51
N ILE A 282 -22.35 -9.85 -23.05
CA ILE A 282 -21.41 -8.75 -22.85
C ILE A 282 -21.16 -8.02 -24.17
N ARG A 283 -20.97 -8.73 -25.28
CA ARG A 283 -20.73 -8.10 -26.61
C ARG A 283 -21.91 -7.26 -27.07
N ARG A 284 -23.15 -7.71 -26.84
CA ARG A 284 -24.37 -6.92 -27.12
C ARG A 284 -24.40 -5.64 -26.30
N TYR A 285 -24.08 -5.75 -25.00
CA TYR A 285 -24.00 -4.59 -24.12
C TYR A 285 -22.87 -3.65 -24.55
N GLU A 286 -21.67 -4.16 -24.78
CA GLU A 286 -20.49 -3.37 -25.16
C GLU A 286 -20.79 -2.49 -26.39
N LYS A 287 -21.49 -3.03 -27.38
CA LYS A 287 -21.88 -2.26 -28.57
C LYS A 287 -22.70 -1.02 -28.19
N VAL A 288 -23.73 -1.18 -27.37
CA VAL A 288 -24.59 -0.06 -26.95
C VAL A 288 -23.80 0.90 -26.04
N ARG A 289 -22.96 0.39 -25.13
CA ARG A 289 -22.14 1.21 -24.26
C ARG A 289 -21.15 2.07 -25.05
N ARG A 290 -20.49 1.53 -26.07
CA ARG A 290 -19.56 2.28 -26.93
C ARG A 290 -20.26 3.40 -27.71
N GLU A 291 -21.50 3.19 -28.15
CA GLU A 291 -22.31 4.23 -28.79
C GLU A 291 -22.63 5.37 -27.79
N ILE A 292 -23.01 5.01 -26.55
CA ILE A 292 -23.25 5.98 -25.48
C ILE A 292 -21.94 6.72 -25.13
N ASP A 293 -20.84 6.02 -24.91
CA ASP A 293 -19.53 6.63 -24.58
C ASP A 293 -19.12 7.67 -25.62
N LYS A 294 -19.33 7.35 -26.92
CA LYS A 294 -19.03 8.29 -27.99
C LYS A 294 -19.89 9.57 -27.91
N GLN A 295 -21.18 9.44 -27.63
CA GLN A 295 -22.08 10.59 -27.47
C GLN A 295 -21.70 11.43 -26.27
N LEU A 296 -21.34 10.78 -25.15
CA LEU A 296 -20.89 11.46 -23.94
C LEU A 296 -19.55 12.19 -24.16
N ASP A 297 -18.61 11.58 -24.89
CA ASP A 297 -17.34 12.22 -25.24
C ASP A 297 -17.55 13.46 -26.13
N GLU A 298 -18.45 13.39 -27.10
CA GLU A 298 -18.84 14.53 -27.95
C GLU A 298 -19.47 15.64 -27.11
N THR A 299 -20.34 15.30 -26.15
CA THR A 299 -20.93 16.26 -25.21
C THR A 299 -19.89 16.90 -24.28
N LYS A 300 -18.97 16.11 -23.73
CA LYS A 300 -17.85 16.64 -22.94
C LYS A 300 -17.04 17.67 -23.72
N GLN A 301 -16.70 17.35 -24.98
CA GLN A 301 -15.97 18.29 -25.85
C GLN A 301 -16.74 19.58 -26.06
N GLN A 302 -18.07 19.50 -26.27
CA GLN A 302 -18.94 20.68 -26.42
C GLN A 302 -18.95 21.53 -25.15
N TRP A 303 -18.82 20.91 -23.96
CA TRP A 303 -18.70 21.60 -22.68
C TRP A 303 -17.27 22.09 -22.36
N GLY A 304 -16.32 21.85 -23.27
CA GLY A 304 -14.91 22.22 -23.08
C GLY A 304 -14.17 21.33 -22.07
N LEU A 305 -14.67 20.11 -21.83
CA LEU A 305 -14.09 19.14 -20.91
C LEU A 305 -13.23 18.11 -21.68
N ASP A 306 -12.20 17.59 -21.01
CA ASP A 306 -11.40 16.48 -21.56
C ASP A 306 -12.24 15.17 -21.53
N PRO A 307 -12.45 14.49 -22.67
CA PRO A 307 -13.16 13.21 -22.72
C PRO A 307 -12.57 12.11 -21.85
N ASN A 308 -11.27 12.18 -21.54
CA ASN A 308 -10.55 11.17 -20.76
C ASN A 308 -10.30 11.60 -19.29
N ALA A 309 -10.69 12.82 -18.91
CA ALA A 309 -10.62 13.24 -17.52
C ALA A 309 -11.80 12.68 -16.71
N PRO A 310 -11.56 12.24 -15.45
CA PRO A 310 -12.64 11.91 -14.54
C PRO A 310 -13.49 13.17 -14.26
N LEU A 311 -14.80 13.01 -14.20
CA LEU A 311 -15.74 14.08 -13.87
C LEU A 311 -16.14 14.00 -12.40
N GLN A 312 -16.54 15.15 -11.83
CA GLN A 312 -17.22 15.16 -10.54
C GLN A 312 -18.60 14.49 -10.67
N PRO A 313 -19.12 13.85 -9.62
CA PRO A 313 -20.37 13.10 -9.68
C PRO A 313 -21.55 13.90 -10.25
N GLU A 314 -21.67 15.18 -9.89
CA GLU A 314 -22.74 16.05 -10.37
C GLU A 314 -22.65 16.34 -11.88
N GLN A 315 -21.41 16.53 -12.38
CA GLN A 315 -21.16 16.73 -13.82
C GLN A 315 -21.45 15.45 -14.60
N LEU A 316 -21.07 14.30 -14.03
CA LEU A 316 -21.32 13.01 -14.66
C LEU A 316 -22.82 12.70 -14.71
N GLN A 317 -23.57 13.02 -13.66
CA GLN A 317 -25.03 12.88 -13.64
C GLN A 317 -25.67 13.76 -14.72
N GLN A 318 -25.31 15.04 -14.81
CA GLN A 318 -25.80 15.93 -15.86
C GLN A 318 -25.46 15.44 -17.28
N LEU A 319 -24.27 14.87 -17.45
CA LEU A 319 -23.84 14.29 -18.70
C LEU A 319 -24.70 13.08 -19.08
N LEU A 320 -25.01 12.19 -18.14
CA LEU A 320 -25.85 11.01 -18.38
C LEU A 320 -27.30 11.39 -18.72
N GLU A 321 -27.82 12.50 -18.21
CA GLU A 321 -29.15 13.03 -18.57
C GLU A 321 -29.24 13.43 -20.05
N THR A 322 -28.12 13.61 -20.76
CA THR A 322 -28.11 13.89 -22.20
C THR A 322 -28.34 12.63 -23.06
N VAL A 323 -28.26 11.44 -22.48
CA VAL A 323 -28.53 10.18 -23.20
C VAL A 323 -30.04 10.02 -23.39
N PRO A 324 -30.51 9.76 -24.64
CA PRO A 324 -31.94 9.55 -24.90
C PRO A 324 -32.50 8.40 -24.04
N GLU A 325 -33.66 8.60 -23.41
CA GLU A 325 -34.30 7.62 -22.52
C GLU A 325 -34.46 6.23 -23.15
N THR A 326 -34.80 6.17 -24.43
CA THR A 326 -34.91 4.90 -25.18
C THR A 326 -33.58 4.14 -25.21
N GLN A 327 -32.47 4.84 -25.37
CA GLN A 327 -31.12 4.25 -25.38
C GLN A 327 -30.68 3.87 -23.99
N ALA A 328 -30.94 4.71 -22.98
CA ALA A 328 -30.69 4.42 -21.58
C ALA A 328 -31.46 3.17 -21.10
N GLN A 329 -32.70 2.99 -21.57
CA GLN A 329 -33.50 1.81 -21.25
C GLN A 329 -32.93 0.53 -21.90
N VAL A 330 -32.45 0.60 -23.14
CA VAL A 330 -31.78 -0.54 -23.80
C VAL A 330 -30.49 -0.88 -23.07
N GLU A 331 -29.69 0.11 -22.70
CA GLU A 331 -28.48 -0.09 -21.88
C GLU A 331 -28.81 -0.80 -20.58
N ARG A 332 -29.77 -0.30 -19.81
CA ARG A 332 -30.19 -0.88 -18.53
C ARG A 332 -30.62 -2.33 -18.66
N ASN A 333 -31.43 -2.66 -19.65
CA ASN A 333 -31.88 -4.03 -19.86
C ASN A 333 -30.71 -4.98 -20.15
N LEU A 334 -29.81 -4.58 -21.04
CA LEU A 334 -28.63 -5.41 -21.38
C LEU A 334 -27.66 -5.51 -20.20
N ARG A 335 -27.48 -4.45 -19.41
CA ARG A 335 -26.68 -4.46 -18.19
C ARG A 335 -27.22 -5.50 -17.20
N LEU A 336 -28.52 -5.49 -16.94
CA LEU A 336 -29.16 -6.47 -16.07
C LEU A 336 -29.03 -7.92 -16.60
N GLU A 337 -29.06 -8.11 -17.93
CA GLU A 337 -28.79 -9.42 -18.51
C GLU A 337 -27.36 -9.89 -18.22
N VAL A 338 -26.36 -9.02 -18.38
CA VAL A 338 -24.95 -9.30 -18.05
C VAL A 338 -24.80 -9.63 -16.56
N GLU A 339 -25.35 -8.79 -15.69
CA GLU A 339 -25.27 -8.96 -14.24
C GLU A 339 -25.98 -10.24 -13.75
N GLY A 340 -26.96 -10.72 -14.48
CA GLY A 340 -27.67 -11.99 -14.21
C GLY A 340 -26.81 -13.25 -14.34
N PHE A 341 -25.60 -13.16 -14.88
CA PHE A 341 -24.63 -14.28 -14.89
C PHE A 341 -23.80 -14.38 -13.60
N ILE A 342 -23.79 -13.30 -12.79
CA ILE A 342 -22.95 -13.19 -11.59
C ILE A 342 -23.81 -13.25 -10.34
N GLY A 343 -23.32 -13.96 -9.33
CA GLY A 343 -23.99 -14.10 -8.04
C GLY A 343 -24.03 -12.81 -7.23
N ASP A 344 -25.09 -12.66 -6.43
CA ASP A 344 -25.25 -11.59 -5.46
C ASP A 344 -24.78 -12.07 -4.08
N CYS A 345 -23.72 -11.46 -3.56
CA CYS A 345 -23.30 -11.58 -2.18
C CYS A 345 -23.87 -10.42 -1.39
N ARG A 346 -24.89 -10.67 -0.56
CA ARG A 346 -25.45 -9.65 0.34
C ARG A 346 -24.52 -9.40 1.48
N VAL A 347 -24.27 -8.12 1.78
CA VAL A 347 -23.30 -7.70 2.78
C VAL A 347 -23.84 -6.61 3.69
N ARG A 348 -23.37 -6.62 4.93
CA ARG A 348 -23.59 -5.59 5.96
C ARG A 348 -22.26 -5.07 6.48
N VAL A 349 -22.28 -3.98 7.19
CA VAL A 349 -21.07 -3.46 7.87
C VAL A 349 -20.48 -4.54 8.77
N GLY A 350 -19.18 -4.80 8.60
CA GLY A 350 -18.42 -5.84 9.30
C GLY A 350 -18.31 -7.16 8.52
N ASP A 351 -19.06 -7.34 7.42
CA ASP A 351 -18.94 -8.53 6.60
C ASP A 351 -17.63 -8.53 5.79
N ILE A 352 -17.19 -9.74 5.48
CA ILE A 352 -15.92 -10.00 4.79
C ILE A 352 -16.22 -10.76 3.51
N VAL A 353 -15.67 -10.25 2.39
CA VAL A 353 -15.80 -10.87 1.08
C VAL A 353 -14.40 -11.17 0.55
N VAL A 354 -14.15 -12.44 0.22
CA VAL A 354 -12.83 -12.95 -0.17
C VAL A 354 -12.81 -13.31 -1.65
N PHE A 355 -11.82 -12.82 -2.38
CA PHE A 355 -11.66 -13.09 -3.80
C PHE A 355 -10.35 -13.84 -4.05
N PRO A 356 -10.40 -15.18 -4.19
CA PRO A 356 -9.29 -15.92 -4.76
C PRO A 356 -9.08 -15.56 -6.23
N THR A 357 -7.93 -15.91 -6.76
CA THR A 357 -7.67 -15.82 -8.21
C THR A 357 -8.79 -16.47 -9.02
N PHE A 358 -9.06 -15.96 -10.22
CA PHE A 358 -10.11 -16.41 -11.15
C PHE A 358 -11.56 -16.22 -10.69
N ASN A 359 -11.79 -15.56 -9.54
CA ASN A 359 -13.13 -15.21 -9.07
C ASN A 359 -13.59 -13.90 -9.70
N LEU A 360 -14.66 -13.95 -10.49
CA LEU A 360 -15.24 -12.76 -11.11
C LEU A 360 -16.06 -11.98 -10.08
N HIS A 361 -15.78 -10.68 -9.90
CA HIS A 361 -16.39 -9.85 -8.87
C HIS A 361 -16.53 -8.38 -9.25
N SER A 362 -17.38 -7.67 -8.49
CA SER A 362 -17.55 -6.21 -8.58
C SER A 362 -18.14 -5.67 -7.28
N LEU A 363 -17.51 -4.66 -6.68
CA LEU A 363 -18.10 -3.89 -5.59
C LEU A 363 -19.15 -2.94 -6.16
N ARG A 364 -20.28 -2.80 -5.44
CA ARG A 364 -21.38 -1.94 -5.90
C ARG A 364 -21.38 -0.59 -5.20
N HIS A 365 -22.10 0.35 -5.78
CA HIS A 365 -22.26 1.72 -5.32
C HIS A 365 -22.60 1.81 -3.82
N GLY A 366 -22.13 2.87 -3.16
CA GLY A 366 -22.42 3.17 -1.77
C GLY A 366 -21.95 2.13 -0.75
N ILE A 367 -21.08 1.19 -1.12
CA ILE A 367 -20.50 0.21 -0.19
C ILE A 367 -19.02 0.53 -0.04
N ARG A 368 -18.62 1.04 1.12
CA ARG A 368 -17.23 1.33 1.44
C ARG A 368 -16.56 0.11 2.06
N VAL A 369 -15.35 -0.17 1.62
CA VAL A 369 -14.56 -1.29 2.13
C VAL A 369 -13.12 -0.90 2.43
N VAL A 370 -12.50 -1.63 3.37
CA VAL A 370 -11.05 -1.77 3.47
C VAL A 370 -10.68 -2.98 2.64
N GLU A 371 -9.68 -2.83 1.79
CA GLU A 371 -9.15 -3.86 0.92
C GLU A 371 -7.71 -4.20 1.28
N PHE A 372 -7.41 -5.48 1.49
CA PHE A 372 -6.06 -6.03 1.44
C PHE A 372 -5.90 -6.87 0.19
N GLN A 373 -4.77 -6.71 -0.52
CA GLN A 373 -4.49 -7.49 -1.71
C GLN A 373 -3.00 -7.78 -1.87
N THR A 374 -2.69 -8.81 -2.66
CA THR A 374 -1.34 -9.08 -3.16
C THR A 374 -0.76 -7.80 -3.78
N PRO A 375 0.50 -7.41 -3.49
CA PRO A 375 1.13 -6.21 -4.02
C PRO A 375 1.51 -6.35 -5.50
N HIS A 376 0.54 -6.70 -6.34
CA HIS A 376 0.70 -6.90 -7.76
C HIS A 376 -0.42 -6.19 -8.52
N TYR A 377 -0.03 -5.40 -9.52
CA TYR A 377 -0.99 -4.69 -10.36
C TYR A 377 -1.36 -5.55 -11.57
N GLU A 378 -2.44 -6.32 -11.42
CA GLU A 378 -2.97 -7.15 -12.49
C GLU A 378 -4.51 -7.18 -12.37
N ARG A 379 -5.22 -7.03 -13.48
CA ARG A 379 -6.66 -7.21 -13.55
C ARG A 379 -7.12 -7.50 -14.96
N ARG A 380 -8.25 -8.20 -15.07
CA ARG A 380 -8.98 -8.46 -16.31
C ARG A 380 -10.39 -7.90 -16.19
N ILE A 381 -10.69 -6.84 -16.93
CA ILE A 381 -12.03 -6.23 -16.95
C ILE A 381 -12.91 -6.96 -17.94
N ALA A 382 -13.93 -7.68 -17.44
CA ALA A 382 -14.93 -8.33 -18.29
C ALA A 382 -15.99 -7.36 -18.80
N PHE A 383 -16.36 -6.40 -17.93
CA PHE A 383 -17.50 -5.52 -18.15
C PHE A 383 -17.40 -4.28 -17.26
N PHE A 384 -17.94 -3.15 -17.74
CA PHE A 384 -18.08 -1.93 -16.94
C PHE A 384 -19.27 -1.09 -17.43
N GLY A 385 -20.04 -0.56 -16.49
CA GLY A 385 -21.20 0.30 -16.75
C GLY A 385 -20.85 1.72 -17.23
N GLN A 386 -19.56 2.07 -17.24
CA GLN A 386 -19.05 3.37 -17.65
C GLN A 386 -17.87 3.21 -18.61
N LYS A 387 -17.30 4.34 -19.09
CA LYS A 387 -16.07 4.34 -19.89
C LYS A 387 -14.86 3.95 -19.04
N VAL A 388 -14.10 2.93 -19.48
CA VAL A 388 -12.80 2.63 -18.89
C VAL A 388 -11.79 3.66 -19.38
N LEU A 389 -11.14 4.37 -18.46
CA LEU A 389 -10.17 5.42 -18.80
C LEU A 389 -8.74 4.90 -18.95
N THR A 390 -8.45 3.71 -18.41
CA THR A 390 -7.09 3.13 -18.34
C THR A 390 -6.76 2.18 -19.49
N GLN A 391 -7.75 1.72 -20.25
CA GLN A 391 -7.59 0.83 -21.40
C GLN A 391 -8.71 1.01 -22.42
N ALA A 392 -8.40 0.80 -23.70
CA ALA A 392 -9.35 1.04 -24.80
C ALA A 392 -10.35 -0.11 -25.00
N HIS A 393 -10.06 -1.31 -24.52
CA HIS A 393 -10.87 -2.52 -24.71
C HIS A 393 -11.07 -3.26 -23.40
N TRP A 394 -12.09 -4.09 -23.34
CA TRP A 394 -12.32 -5.01 -22.22
C TRP A 394 -11.62 -6.34 -22.47
N ASP A 395 -11.24 -7.02 -21.39
CA ASP A 395 -10.56 -8.33 -21.42
C ASP A 395 -11.57 -9.49 -21.43
N THR A 396 -12.79 -9.25 -21.94
CA THR A 396 -13.95 -10.17 -21.83
C THR A 396 -13.60 -11.60 -22.25
N ASP A 397 -12.91 -11.79 -23.37
CA ASP A 397 -12.64 -13.12 -23.89
C ASP A 397 -11.71 -13.90 -22.93
N ARG A 398 -10.62 -13.26 -22.50
CA ARG A 398 -9.68 -13.89 -21.55
C ARG A 398 -10.33 -14.12 -20.18
N THR A 399 -11.06 -13.14 -19.67
CA THR A 399 -11.78 -13.26 -18.41
C THR A 399 -12.72 -14.46 -18.40
N LEU A 400 -13.56 -14.59 -19.43
CA LEU A 400 -14.51 -15.71 -19.52
C LEU A 400 -13.86 -17.07 -19.80
N GLU A 401 -12.68 -17.07 -20.43
CA GLU A 401 -11.90 -18.30 -20.63
C GLU A 401 -11.42 -18.87 -19.28
N VAL A 402 -10.90 -18.01 -18.39
CA VAL A 402 -10.22 -18.44 -17.17
C VAL A 402 -11.10 -18.42 -15.93
N MET A 403 -12.23 -17.69 -15.93
CA MET A 403 -13.08 -17.56 -14.76
C MET A 403 -13.54 -18.92 -14.19
N ASP A 404 -13.58 -19.00 -12.89
CA ASP A 404 -14.18 -20.12 -12.19
C ASP A 404 -15.71 -20.09 -12.30
N LEU A 405 -16.29 -21.19 -12.76
CA LEU A 405 -17.74 -21.36 -12.87
C LEU A 405 -18.31 -21.98 -11.57
N VAL A 406 -18.13 -21.25 -10.47
CA VAL A 406 -18.63 -21.64 -9.15
C VAL A 406 -19.38 -20.48 -8.51
N PRO A 407 -20.43 -20.75 -7.72
CA PRO A 407 -21.04 -19.73 -6.89
C PRO A 407 -20.06 -19.25 -5.81
N TYR A 408 -20.17 -17.98 -5.46
CA TYR A 408 -19.43 -17.44 -4.33
C TYR A 408 -19.85 -18.13 -3.02
N GLN A 409 -18.87 -18.39 -2.14
CA GLN A 409 -19.09 -18.90 -0.79
C GLN A 409 -18.44 -17.93 0.21
N PRO A 410 -19.16 -17.46 1.23
CA PRO A 410 -18.57 -16.65 2.28
C PRO A 410 -17.43 -17.39 2.99
N PRO A 411 -16.37 -16.69 3.41
CA PRO A 411 -15.26 -17.30 4.11
C PRO A 411 -15.67 -17.83 5.49
N ALA A 412 -15.07 -18.93 5.91
CA ALA A 412 -15.17 -19.38 7.29
C ALA A 412 -14.17 -18.60 8.16
N LEU A 413 -14.66 -17.80 9.12
CA LEU A 413 -13.80 -17.08 10.05
C LEU A 413 -13.19 -18.05 11.06
N GLN A 414 -11.88 -18.03 11.20
CA GLN A 414 -11.17 -18.80 12.22
C GLN A 414 -10.96 -17.96 13.46
N LEU A 415 -11.53 -18.38 14.59
CA LEU A 415 -11.31 -17.76 15.86
C LEU A 415 -9.92 -18.13 16.41
N VAL A 416 -9.00 -17.15 16.46
CA VAL A 416 -7.60 -17.39 16.86
C VAL A 416 -7.39 -17.11 18.35
N ARG A 417 -8.05 -16.06 18.88
CA ARG A 417 -7.90 -15.64 20.28
C ARG A 417 -9.21 -15.13 20.83
N VAL A 418 -9.58 -15.58 22.02
CA VAL A 418 -10.71 -15.07 22.80
C VAL A 418 -10.26 -14.94 24.25
N GLU A 419 -10.21 -13.74 24.74
CA GLU A 419 -9.96 -13.41 26.12
C GLU A 419 -11.00 -12.40 26.59
N ALA A 420 -11.05 -12.07 27.88
CA ALA A 420 -12.01 -11.09 28.37
C ALA A 420 -11.84 -9.75 27.64
N GLY A 421 -12.81 -9.41 26.78
CA GLY A 421 -12.82 -8.17 26.02
C GLY A 421 -11.89 -8.10 24.79
N VAL A 422 -11.22 -9.20 24.45
CA VAL A 422 -10.35 -9.31 23.25
C VAL A 422 -10.84 -10.44 22.36
N ARG A 423 -11.04 -10.17 21.08
CA ARG A 423 -11.41 -11.17 20.07
C ARG A 423 -10.55 -10.96 18.82
N VAL A 424 -9.89 -12.04 18.38
CA VAL A 424 -9.09 -12.06 17.15
C VAL A 424 -9.62 -13.14 16.22
N GLU A 425 -10.00 -12.76 15.02
CA GLU A 425 -10.55 -13.63 13.99
C GLU A 425 -9.67 -13.53 12.75
N GLN A 426 -9.10 -14.66 12.31
CA GLN A 426 -8.46 -14.75 11.02
C GLN A 426 -9.53 -14.95 9.95
N PHE A 427 -9.52 -14.13 8.91
CA PHE A 427 -10.52 -14.20 7.85
C PHE A 427 -9.94 -14.61 6.50
N VAL A 428 -8.64 -14.49 6.28
CA VAL A 428 -7.93 -15.06 5.12
C VAL A 428 -6.57 -15.63 5.52
N ASP A 429 -6.15 -16.62 4.75
CA ASP A 429 -4.82 -17.24 4.78
C ASP A 429 -4.43 -17.54 3.33
N PHE A 430 -4.00 -16.48 2.64
CA PHE A 430 -3.59 -16.53 1.24
C PHE A 430 -2.11 -16.95 1.11
N PRO A 431 -1.62 -17.35 -0.06
CA PRO A 431 -0.21 -17.67 -0.25
C PRO A 431 0.75 -16.53 0.13
N ASP A 432 0.33 -15.26 -0.06
CA ASP A 432 1.17 -14.08 0.11
C ASP A 432 1.03 -13.45 1.50
N PHE A 433 -0.17 -13.52 2.09
CA PHE A 433 -0.47 -12.90 3.37
C PHE A 433 -1.67 -13.53 4.07
N ARG A 434 -1.73 -13.33 5.38
CA ARG A 434 -2.91 -13.59 6.21
C ARG A 434 -3.46 -12.29 6.79
N ALA A 435 -4.76 -12.26 7.07
CA ALA A 435 -5.37 -11.08 7.64
C ALA A 435 -6.37 -11.41 8.75
N PHE A 436 -6.48 -10.47 9.70
CA PHE A 436 -7.20 -10.64 10.96
C PHE A 436 -8.09 -9.44 11.25
N ARG A 437 -9.22 -9.70 11.89
CA ARG A 437 -10.01 -8.70 12.59
C ARG A 437 -9.74 -8.81 14.08
N VAL A 438 -9.37 -7.70 14.69
CA VAL A 438 -9.13 -7.57 16.14
C VAL A 438 -10.20 -6.66 16.71
N THR A 439 -10.95 -7.17 17.69
CA THR A 439 -11.95 -6.40 18.41
C THR A 439 -11.52 -6.28 19.86
N LEU A 440 -11.44 -5.05 20.35
CA LEU A 440 -11.09 -4.72 21.73
C LEU A 440 -12.26 -4.00 22.39
N ALA A 441 -12.78 -4.55 23.49
CA ALA A 441 -13.74 -3.82 24.32
C ALA A 441 -13.09 -2.57 24.93
N ALA A 442 -13.91 -1.66 25.44
CA ALA A 442 -13.43 -0.43 26.08
C ALA A 442 -12.41 -0.71 27.19
N GLY A 443 -11.27 -0.01 27.15
CA GLY A 443 -10.20 -0.13 28.14
C GLY A 443 -9.42 -1.44 28.09
N GLN A 444 -9.62 -2.30 27.08
CA GLN A 444 -8.87 -3.56 26.94
C GLN A 444 -7.62 -3.39 26.09
N SER A 445 -6.66 -4.26 26.32
CA SER A 445 -5.44 -4.33 25.55
C SER A 445 -5.02 -5.77 25.27
N CYS A 446 -4.15 -5.96 24.27
CA CYS A 446 -3.53 -7.24 23.96
C CYS A 446 -2.11 -7.07 23.44
N ALA A 447 -1.23 -7.98 23.87
CA ALA A 447 0.15 -8.02 23.40
C ALA A 447 0.24 -8.70 22.03
N TRP A 448 1.16 -8.18 21.21
CA TRP A 448 1.56 -8.69 19.92
C TRP A 448 3.07 -8.77 19.80
N GLU A 449 3.54 -9.63 18.90
CA GLU A 449 4.96 -9.79 18.58
C GLU A 449 5.11 -9.94 17.07
N THR A 450 5.98 -9.13 16.46
CA THR A 450 6.20 -9.15 15.02
C THR A 450 6.92 -10.41 14.53
N GLY A 451 7.82 -10.99 15.35
CA GLY A 451 8.60 -12.14 14.92
C GLY A 451 9.46 -11.83 13.69
N ALA A 452 9.25 -12.57 12.60
CA ALA A 452 9.92 -12.36 11.31
C ALA A 452 9.07 -11.57 10.30
N GLU A 453 7.88 -11.13 10.70
CA GLU A 453 6.88 -10.51 9.81
C GLU A 453 6.57 -9.09 10.29
N TYR A 454 6.44 -8.14 9.35
CA TYR A 454 5.87 -6.83 9.70
C TYR A 454 4.35 -6.96 9.91
N HIS A 455 3.79 -6.04 10.68
CA HIS A 455 2.35 -5.98 10.91
C HIS A 455 1.77 -4.72 10.31
N LEU A 456 0.82 -4.87 9.38
CA LEU A 456 0.15 -3.77 8.71
C LEU A 456 -1.22 -3.55 9.35
N TRP A 457 -1.38 -2.46 10.10
CA TRP A 457 -2.58 -2.13 10.85
C TRP A 457 -3.38 -1.01 10.21
N ILE A 458 -4.71 -1.11 10.29
CA ILE A 458 -5.64 -0.01 10.04
C ILE A 458 -6.72 0.00 11.11
N ALA A 459 -7.05 1.19 11.63
CA ALA A 459 -8.17 1.39 12.55
C ALA A 459 -9.47 1.58 11.73
N VAL A 460 -10.48 0.75 11.98
CA VAL A 460 -11.78 0.87 11.33
C VAL A 460 -12.62 1.96 12.00
N ASN A 461 -12.58 2.01 13.34
CA ASN A 461 -13.32 2.99 14.15
C ASN A 461 -12.50 3.39 15.38
N GLY A 462 -12.87 4.47 16.03
CA GLY A 462 -12.30 4.91 17.30
C GLY A 462 -10.84 5.33 17.21
N THR A 463 -10.14 5.28 18.35
CA THR A 463 -8.70 5.54 18.49
C THR A 463 -8.05 4.34 19.15
N VAL A 464 -6.94 3.88 18.59
CA VAL A 464 -6.09 2.81 19.13
C VAL A 464 -4.76 3.38 19.58
N SER A 465 -4.22 2.88 20.69
CA SER A 465 -2.86 3.17 21.13
C SER A 465 -1.98 1.92 20.96
N PHE A 466 -0.82 2.11 20.35
CA PHE A 466 0.24 1.11 20.22
C PHE A 466 1.38 1.50 21.15
N GLY A 467 1.62 0.72 22.19
CA GLY A 467 2.61 0.98 23.23
C GLY A 467 3.78 0.00 23.19
N TRP A 468 4.98 0.47 23.50
CA TRP A 468 6.19 -0.34 23.70
C TRP A 468 7.05 0.30 24.81
N ALA A 469 8.16 -0.35 25.18
CA ALA A 469 8.95 0.06 26.34
C ALA A 469 9.42 1.53 26.31
N GLU A 470 9.76 2.04 25.12
CA GLU A 470 10.36 3.37 24.95
C GLU A 470 9.37 4.44 24.48
N GLY A 471 8.09 4.07 24.16
CA GLY A 471 7.14 5.03 23.65
C GLY A 471 5.79 4.45 23.27
N ALA A 472 4.97 5.28 22.66
CA ALA A 472 3.67 4.90 22.12
C ALA A 472 3.32 5.75 20.88
N THR A 473 2.39 5.25 20.09
CA THR A 473 1.75 6.00 19.00
C THR A 473 0.27 5.68 18.93
N GLU A 474 -0.51 6.58 18.37
CA GLU A 474 -1.95 6.39 18.22
C GLU A 474 -2.36 6.42 16.75
N LEU A 475 -3.41 5.68 16.42
CA LEU A 475 -4.16 5.81 15.17
C LEU A 475 -5.60 6.17 15.47
N SER A 476 -6.12 7.13 14.76
CA SER A 476 -7.56 7.40 14.67
C SER A 476 -8.21 6.49 13.62
N ALA A 477 -9.53 6.48 13.58
CA ALA A 477 -10.27 5.80 12.53
C ALA A 477 -9.74 6.18 11.14
N GLU A 478 -9.58 5.19 10.26
CA GLU A 478 -9.05 5.30 8.90
C GLU A 478 -7.57 5.69 8.80
N GLU A 479 -6.84 5.74 9.91
CA GLU A 479 -5.38 5.83 9.87
C GLU A 479 -4.75 4.43 9.88
N SER A 480 -3.56 4.33 9.32
CA SER A 480 -2.83 3.08 9.16
C SER A 480 -1.35 3.24 9.47
N LEU A 481 -0.74 2.18 9.98
CA LEU A 481 0.69 2.09 10.20
C LEU A 481 1.25 0.70 9.87
N MET A 482 2.54 0.66 9.61
CA MET A 482 3.32 -0.58 9.62
C MET A 482 4.12 -0.66 10.93
N MET A 483 3.97 -1.75 11.64
CA MET A 483 4.86 -2.13 12.74
C MET A 483 6.01 -2.94 12.16
N PRO A 484 7.27 -2.47 12.27
CA PRO A 484 8.40 -3.11 11.63
C PRO A 484 8.79 -4.43 12.30
N VAL A 485 9.46 -5.30 11.54
CA VAL A 485 9.99 -6.58 12.04
C VAL A 485 10.82 -6.40 13.29
N ALA A 486 11.69 -5.39 13.32
CA ALA A 486 12.58 -5.13 14.46
C ALA A 486 11.87 -4.65 15.72
N ARG A 487 10.56 -4.33 15.68
CA ARG A 487 9.84 -3.87 16.87
C ARG A 487 9.77 -4.95 17.95
N GLY A 488 9.58 -6.21 17.54
CA GLY A 488 9.35 -7.30 18.49
C GLY A 488 8.01 -7.14 19.21
N THR A 489 8.04 -7.15 20.55
CA THR A 489 6.82 -7.09 21.36
C THR A 489 6.28 -5.66 21.50
N TYR A 490 4.97 -5.52 21.40
CA TYR A 490 4.24 -4.26 21.64
C TYR A 490 2.80 -4.57 22.10
N GLU A 491 2.15 -3.58 22.69
CA GLU A 491 0.76 -3.67 23.16
C GLU A 491 -0.16 -2.86 22.25
N VAL A 492 -1.33 -3.41 21.96
CA VAL A 492 -2.43 -2.73 21.24
C VAL A 492 -3.55 -2.52 22.25
N SER A 493 -3.96 -1.28 22.48
CA SER A 493 -4.95 -0.93 23.50
C SER A 493 -6.05 -0.03 22.97
N ASN A 494 -7.25 -0.22 23.51
CA ASN A 494 -8.43 0.63 23.28
C ASN A 494 -8.57 1.64 24.44
N PRO A 495 -8.11 2.89 24.29
CA PRO A 495 -8.28 3.91 25.33
C PRO A 495 -9.71 4.49 25.40
N GLY A 496 -10.56 4.17 24.41
CA GLY A 496 -11.93 4.70 24.29
C GLY A 496 -12.96 3.99 25.16
N SER A 497 -14.19 4.47 25.10
CA SER A 497 -15.35 3.94 25.83
C SER A 497 -16.20 2.96 25.02
N GLU A 498 -15.98 2.88 23.72
CA GLU A 498 -16.71 2.00 22.80
C GLU A 498 -15.81 0.88 22.27
N PRO A 499 -16.38 -0.24 21.80
CA PRO A 499 -15.58 -1.29 21.18
C PRO A 499 -14.80 -0.78 19.95
N LEU A 500 -13.52 -1.15 19.89
CA LEU A 500 -12.60 -0.81 18.83
C LEU A 500 -12.45 -1.99 17.87
N ILE A 501 -12.48 -1.72 16.58
CA ILE A 501 -12.26 -2.70 15.52
C ILE A 501 -11.01 -2.28 14.72
N LEU A 502 -10.07 -3.20 14.63
CA LEU A 502 -8.83 -3.07 13.88
C LEU A 502 -8.74 -4.19 12.85
N LEU A 503 -8.09 -3.91 11.74
CA LEU A 503 -7.68 -4.94 10.80
C LEU A 503 -6.16 -5.00 10.75
N LEU A 504 -5.66 -6.21 10.67
CA LEU A 504 -4.23 -6.53 10.59
C LEU A 504 -3.98 -7.41 9.38
N ALA A 505 -3.01 -7.05 8.54
CA ALA A 505 -2.41 -7.97 7.59
C ALA A 505 -0.96 -8.28 7.98
N GLN A 506 -0.56 -9.52 7.76
CA GLN A 506 0.79 -10.03 7.96
C GLN A 506 1.21 -10.76 6.68
N PRO A 507 2.37 -10.46 6.08
CA PRO A 507 2.88 -11.25 4.97
C PRO A 507 3.20 -12.67 5.45
N HIS A 508 3.17 -13.65 4.55
CA HIS A 508 3.78 -14.93 4.87
C HIS A 508 5.31 -14.81 4.77
N SER A 509 6.02 -15.34 5.77
CA SER A 509 7.46 -15.54 5.61
C SER A 509 7.65 -16.47 4.40
N THR A 510 8.36 -16.01 3.39
CA THR A 510 8.82 -16.89 2.31
C THR A 510 9.74 -17.92 2.95
N ALA A 511 9.15 -19.02 3.43
CA ALA A 511 9.93 -20.18 3.82
C ALA A 511 10.71 -20.60 2.57
N ASN A 512 12.02 -20.40 2.63
CA ASN A 512 13.04 -20.74 1.67
C ASN A 512 12.55 -21.70 0.57
N GLY A 513 12.34 -21.17 -0.65
CA GLY A 513 12.32 -21.96 -1.84
C GLY A 513 13.73 -22.42 -2.23
#